data_2f04732daf2ef5982f685405094848bd
#
_entry.id   2f04732daf2ef5982f685405094848bd
#
_cell.length_a   1.000
_cell.length_b   1.000
_cell.length_c   1.000
_cell.angle_alpha   90.00
_cell.angle_beta   90.00
_cell.angle_gamma   90.00
#
_symmetry.space_group_name_H-M   'P 1'
#
loop_
_entity.id
_entity.type
_entity.pdbx_description
1 polymer ?
#
loop_
_entity_poly.entity_id
_entity_poly.type
_entity_poly.pdbx_seq_one_letter_code
_entity_poly.pdbx_strand_id
1 'polypeptide(L)'
;MNIALLAHDGKKELMVQFCIAYCGILAGHDICATNTTGKLVSEATGLPITLYLPCAQGGSQQIGARIAYNEIDLVLFFCDPNRENTRDVDALARLCDQYSIPFASNVATAEVLIQGLRRGDLDWRDIVNPKKK
;
A
#
# COMPACT_ATOMS: atom_id res chain seq x y z
N MET A 1 -10.77 -0.57 5.84
CA MET A 1 -9.97 0.23 4.88
C MET A 1 -9.23 -0.70 3.93
N ASN A 2 -8.96 -0.25 2.73
CA ASN A 2 -8.23 -1.02 1.72
C ASN A 2 -6.82 -0.46 1.60
N ILE A 3 -5.82 -1.32 1.80
CA ILE A 3 -4.42 -0.95 1.87
C ILE A 3 -3.66 -1.62 0.73
N ALA A 4 -2.85 -0.85 -0.01
CA ALA A 4 -1.99 -1.37 -1.06
C ALA A 4 -0.53 -1.38 -0.61
N LEU A 5 0.16 -2.49 -0.81
CA LEU A 5 1.56 -2.67 -0.44
C LEU A 5 2.41 -2.89 -1.70
N LEU A 6 3.43 -2.07 -1.86
CA LEU A 6 4.43 -2.21 -2.91
C LEU A 6 5.82 -1.95 -2.31
N ALA A 7 6.84 -2.55 -2.90
CA ALA A 7 8.21 -2.29 -2.48
C ALA A 7 9.17 -2.58 -3.64
N HIS A 8 10.18 -1.75 -3.79
CA HIS A 8 11.31 -2.06 -4.65
C HIS A 8 12.06 -3.27 -4.08
N ASP A 9 12.79 -3.98 -4.92
CA ASP A 9 13.47 -5.23 -4.52
C ASP A 9 14.33 -5.05 -3.27
N GLY A 10 15.10 -3.97 -3.19
CA GLY A 10 15.94 -3.67 -2.03
C GLY A 10 15.18 -3.30 -0.76
N LYS A 11 13.86 -3.14 -0.83
CA LYS A 11 13.01 -2.74 0.30
C LYS A 11 11.97 -3.79 0.66
N LYS A 12 11.92 -4.93 -0.02
CA LYS A 12 10.93 -5.97 0.25
C LYS A 12 11.06 -6.56 1.64
N GLU A 13 12.28 -6.80 2.10
CA GLU A 13 12.52 -7.31 3.45
C GLU A 13 12.04 -6.33 4.51
N LEU A 14 12.28 -5.04 4.32
CA LEU A 14 11.79 -4.00 5.22
C LEU A 14 10.26 -3.96 5.26
N MET A 15 9.60 -4.13 4.11
CA MET A 15 8.15 -4.23 4.06
C MET A 15 7.64 -5.43 4.83
N VAL A 16 8.29 -6.59 4.70
CA VAL A 16 7.94 -7.80 5.45
C VAL A 16 8.04 -7.55 6.95
N GLN A 17 9.16 -6.97 7.40
CA GLN A 17 9.37 -6.67 8.82
C GLN A 17 8.34 -5.68 9.36
N PHE A 18 8.01 -4.65 8.58
CA PHE A 18 6.96 -3.69 8.94
C PHE A 18 5.62 -4.38 9.11
N CYS A 19 5.25 -5.25 8.18
CA CYS A 19 3.97 -5.96 8.23
C CYS A 19 3.91 -6.97 9.38
N ILE A 20 5.03 -7.59 9.74
CA ILE A 20 5.11 -8.45 10.94
C ILE A 20 4.84 -7.61 12.18
N ALA A 21 5.52 -6.47 12.31
CA ALA A 21 5.39 -5.60 13.48
C ALA A 21 3.96 -5.09 13.65
N TYR A 22 3.27 -4.79 12.56
CA TYR A 22 1.92 -4.21 12.57
C TYR A 22 0.83 -5.18 12.11
N CYS A 23 1.10 -6.47 12.17
CA CYS A 23 0.17 -7.52 11.72
C CYS A 23 -1.20 -7.39 12.40
N GLY A 24 -1.23 -7.10 13.69
CA GLY A 24 -2.48 -6.96 14.44
C GLY A 24 -3.36 -5.82 13.94
N ILE A 25 -2.77 -4.71 13.48
CA ILE A 25 -3.51 -3.60 12.89
C ILE A 25 -3.96 -3.96 11.49
N LEU A 26 -3.06 -4.53 10.68
CA LEU A 26 -3.33 -4.88 9.29
C LEU A 26 -4.41 -5.95 9.16
N ALA A 27 -4.51 -6.87 10.12
CA ALA A 27 -5.49 -7.95 10.09
C ALA A 27 -6.95 -7.47 10.05
N GLY A 28 -7.21 -6.26 10.52
CA GLY A 28 -8.55 -5.66 10.49
C GLY A 28 -8.92 -5.00 9.15
N HIS A 29 -8.06 -5.07 8.15
CA HIS A 29 -8.25 -4.36 6.88
C HIS A 29 -8.05 -5.29 5.68
N ASP A 30 -8.54 -4.85 4.53
CA ASP A 30 -8.34 -5.55 3.26
C ASP A 30 -7.03 -5.11 2.63
N ILE A 31 -6.18 -6.06 2.29
CA ILE A 31 -4.84 -5.79 1.79
C ILE A 31 -4.67 -6.33 0.39
N CYS A 32 -4.12 -5.53 -0.49
CA CYS A 32 -3.65 -5.96 -1.81
C CYS A 32 -2.17 -5.59 -1.99
N ALA A 33 -1.50 -6.25 -2.89
CA ALA A 33 -0.08 -6.01 -3.14
C ALA A 33 0.32 -6.49 -4.53
N THR A 34 1.43 -5.97 -5.03
CA THR A 34 2.09 -6.57 -6.19
C THR A 34 2.64 -7.95 -5.82
N ASN A 35 2.77 -8.82 -6.81
CA ASN A 35 2.90 -10.27 -6.58
C ASN A 35 4.03 -10.66 -5.63
N THR A 36 5.27 -10.28 -5.92
CA THR A 36 6.41 -10.73 -5.12
C THR A 36 6.34 -10.19 -3.70
N THR A 37 6.01 -8.90 -3.54
CA THR A 37 5.86 -8.27 -2.22
C THR A 37 4.74 -8.94 -1.43
N GLY A 38 3.58 -9.14 -2.06
CA GLY A 38 2.43 -9.72 -1.40
C GLY A 38 2.65 -11.16 -0.95
N LYS A 39 3.33 -11.96 -1.76
CA LYS A 39 3.68 -13.34 -1.38
C LYS A 39 4.59 -13.38 -0.15
N LEU A 40 5.63 -12.56 -0.14
CA LEU A 40 6.56 -12.51 1.00
C LEU A 40 5.85 -12.09 2.28
N VAL A 41 5.01 -11.06 2.21
CA VAL A 41 4.25 -10.59 3.38
C VAL A 41 3.24 -11.65 3.84
N SER A 42 2.51 -12.26 2.92
CA SER A 42 1.53 -13.30 3.24
C SER A 42 2.18 -14.50 3.90
N GLU A 43 3.32 -14.96 3.39
CA GLU A 43 4.06 -16.09 3.97
C GLU A 43 4.56 -15.78 5.38
N ALA A 44 5.03 -14.55 5.61
CA ALA A 44 5.60 -14.15 6.90
C ALA A 44 4.54 -13.85 7.96
N THR A 45 3.36 -13.37 7.59
CA THR A 45 2.35 -12.88 8.51
C THR A 45 1.10 -13.76 8.60
N GLY A 46 0.84 -14.57 7.58
CA GLY A 46 -0.42 -15.32 7.46
C GLY A 46 -1.61 -14.47 7.04
N LEU A 47 -1.43 -13.18 6.75
CA LEU A 47 -2.51 -12.31 6.32
C LEU A 47 -3.01 -12.70 4.92
N PRO A 48 -4.34 -12.70 4.70
CA PRO A 48 -4.87 -12.87 3.34
C PRO A 48 -4.62 -11.60 2.54
N ILE A 49 -3.94 -11.74 1.41
CA ILE A 49 -3.56 -10.61 0.56
C ILE A 49 -4.00 -10.89 -0.87
N THR A 50 -4.70 -9.93 -1.48
CA THR A 50 -5.02 -10.00 -2.91
C THR A 50 -3.77 -9.66 -3.70
N LEU A 51 -3.32 -10.59 -4.54
CA LEU A 51 -2.11 -10.43 -5.33
C LEU A 51 -2.41 -9.90 -6.73
N TYR A 52 -1.71 -8.85 -7.11
CA TYR A 52 -1.69 -8.35 -8.48
C TYR A 52 -0.41 -8.81 -9.18
N LEU A 53 -0.24 -8.42 -10.44
CA LEU A 53 0.98 -8.71 -11.20
C LEU A 53 2.19 -8.04 -10.56
N PRO A 54 3.41 -8.52 -10.82
CA PRO A 54 4.61 -7.77 -10.46
C PRO A 54 4.61 -6.38 -11.08
N CYS A 55 5.25 -5.41 -10.44
CA CYS A 55 5.30 -4.02 -10.94
C CYS A 55 5.75 -3.93 -12.39
N ALA A 56 6.79 -4.67 -12.74
CA ALA A 56 7.35 -4.68 -14.10
C ALA A 56 6.38 -5.25 -15.16
N GLN A 57 5.33 -5.94 -14.73
CA GLN A 57 4.34 -6.58 -15.62
C GLN A 57 2.95 -5.93 -15.52
N GLY A 58 2.86 -4.73 -14.96
CA GLY A 58 1.62 -3.98 -14.89
C GLY A 58 0.93 -3.97 -13.53
N GLY A 59 1.57 -4.50 -12.48
CA GLY A 59 0.97 -4.51 -11.13
C GLY A 59 0.70 -3.14 -10.57
N SER A 60 1.59 -2.18 -10.79
CA SER A 60 1.39 -0.81 -10.34
C SER A 60 0.22 -0.14 -11.05
N GLN A 61 0.01 -0.44 -12.34
CA GLN A 61 -1.13 0.05 -13.10
C GLN A 61 -2.45 -0.55 -12.60
N GLN A 62 -2.45 -1.82 -12.21
CA GLN A 62 -3.63 -2.46 -11.61
C GLN A 62 -4.03 -1.77 -10.30
N ILE A 63 -3.07 -1.47 -9.46
CA ILE A 63 -3.30 -0.74 -8.20
C ILE A 63 -3.76 0.70 -8.52
N GLY A 64 -3.14 1.36 -9.49
CA GLY A 64 -3.54 2.69 -9.93
C GLY A 64 -5.00 2.75 -10.38
N ALA A 65 -5.48 1.74 -11.10
CA ALA A 65 -6.87 1.65 -11.50
C ALA A 65 -7.81 1.56 -10.30
N ARG A 66 -7.44 0.81 -9.26
CA ARG A 66 -8.23 0.72 -8.03
C ARG A 66 -8.26 2.04 -7.27
N ILE A 67 -7.16 2.78 -7.29
CA ILE A 67 -7.12 4.14 -6.69
C ILE A 67 -8.13 5.03 -7.39
N ALA A 68 -8.14 5.03 -8.72
CA ALA A 68 -9.06 5.85 -9.52
C ALA A 68 -10.53 5.50 -9.30
N TYR A 69 -10.83 4.25 -8.95
CA TYR A 69 -12.19 3.80 -8.63
C TYR A 69 -12.56 3.91 -7.15
N ASN A 70 -11.76 4.62 -6.36
CA ASN A 70 -11.98 4.79 -4.91
C ASN A 70 -12.01 3.47 -4.13
N GLU A 71 -11.14 2.53 -4.50
CA GLU A 71 -11.06 1.22 -3.86
C GLU A 71 -9.84 1.07 -2.95
N ILE A 72 -8.99 2.10 -2.82
CA ILE A 72 -7.78 2.10 -2.00
C ILE A 72 -7.83 3.31 -1.05
N ASP A 73 -7.47 3.11 0.20
CA ASP A 73 -7.49 4.14 1.24
C ASP A 73 -6.10 4.53 1.73
N LEU A 74 -5.11 3.67 1.52
CA LEU A 74 -3.74 3.88 1.99
C LEU A 74 -2.78 3.13 1.07
N VAL A 75 -1.72 3.80 0.65
CA VAL A 75 -0.67 3.18 -0.18
C VAL A 75 0.66 3.24 0.55
N LEU A 76 1.29 2.07 0.73
CA LEU A 76 2.64 1.95 1.25
C LEU A 76 3.53 1.41 0.13
N PHE A 77 4.37 2.28 -0.43
CA PHE A 77 5.30 1.93 -1.50
C PHE A 77 6.73 2.23 -1.04
N PHE A 78 7.39 1.24 -0.45
CA PHE A 78 8.74 1.43 0.07
C PHE A 78 9.75 1.51 -1.08
N CYS A 79 10.25 2.71 -1.29
CA CYS A 79 11.09 3.05 -2.43
C CYS A 79 12.57 2.93 -2.10
N ASP A 80 13.34 2.45 -3.08
CA ASP A 80 14.78 2.48 -3.02
C ASP A 80 15.25 3.84 -3.58
N PRO A 81 15.89 4.70 -2.76
CA PRO A 81 16.29 6.03 -3.21
C PRO A 81 17.40 6.00 -4.27
N ASN A 82 18.08 4.86 -4.43
CA ASN A 82 19.15 4.69 -5.41
C ASN A 82 18.64 4.16 -6.75
N ARG A 83 17.34 3.93 -6.89
CA ARG A 83 16.77 3.42 -8.13
C ARG A 83 16.64 4.53 -9.17
N GLU A 84 17.13 4.29 -10.39
CA GLU A 84 17.09 5.28 -11.47
C GLU A 84 15.67 5.46 -12.03
N ASN A 85 14.92 4.37 -12.17
CA ASN A 85 13.57 4.43 -12.72
C ASN A 85 12.54 4.61 -11.60
N THR A 86 11.93 5.79 -11.55
CA THR A 86 10.92 6.16 -10.55
C THR A 86 9.52 6.29 -11.14
N ARG A 87 9.29 5.84 -12.37
CA ARG A 87 8.00 6.02 -13.06
C ARG A 87 6.82 5.47 -12.29
N ASP A 88 6.94 4.26 -11.77
CA ASP A 88 5.84 3.60 -11.07
C ASP A 88 5.49 4.33 -9.79
N VAL A 89 6.48 4.70 -9.00
CA VAL A 89 6.25 5.39 -7.74
C VAL A 89 5.72 6.80 -7.98
N ASP A 90 6.25 7.51 -8.98
CA ASP A 90 5.79 8.86 -9.31
C ASP A 90 4.34 8.86 -9.79
N ALA A 91 3.96 7.89 -10.63
CA ALA A 91 2.61 7.77 -11.14
C ALA A 91 1.60 7.47 -10.01
N LEU A 92 1.94 6.55 -9.11
CA LEU A 92 1.08 6.22 -7.98
C LEU A 92 0.98 7.37 -6.98
N ALA A 93 2.09 8.07 -6.72
CA ALA A 93 2.08 9.22 -5.82
C ALA A 93 1.17 10.33 -6.35
N ARG A 94 1.19 10.60 -7.66
CA ARG A 94 0.29 11.58 -8.29
C ARG A 94 -1.17 11.19 -8.16
N LEU A 95 -1.49 9.92 -8.38
CA LEU A 95 -2.86 9.43 -8.20
C LEU A 95 -3.31 9.58 -6.75
N CYS A 96 -2.46 9.27 -5.80
CA CYS A 96 -2.77 9.44 -4.39
C CYS A 96 -3.02 10.90 -4.05
N ASP A 97 -2.22 11.83 -4.57
CA ASP A 97 -2.44 13.26 -4.39
C ASP A 97 -3.76 13.72 -5.00
N GLN A 98 -4.07 13.23 -6.20
CA GLN A 98 -5.31 13.57 -6.91
C GLN A 98 -6.55 13.12 -6.15
N TYR A 99 -6.50 11.95 -5.52
CA TYR A 99 -7.64 11.34 -4.82
C TYR A 99 -7.55 11.44 -3.31
N SER A 100 -6.62 12.24 -2.80
CA SER A 100 -6.41 12.48 -1.36
C SER A 100 -6.22 11.19 -0.56
N ILE A 101 -5.34 10.33 -1.06
CA ILE A 101 -4.99 9.07 -0.42
C ILE A 101 -3.62 9.21 0.23
N PRO A 102 -3.47 8.87 1.53
CA PRO A 102 -2.15 8.88 2.17
C PRO A 102 -1.19 7.93 1.46
N PHE A 103 0.03 8.40 1.25
CA PHE A 103 1.07 7.67 0.55
C PHE A 103 2.37 7.70 1.35
N ALA A 104 2.93 6.54 1.65
CA ALA A 104 4.21 6.43 2.32
C ALA A 104 5.24 5.82 1.38
N SER A 105 6.30 6.56 1.07
CA SER A 105 7.40 6.08 0.24
C SER A 105 8.57 5.50 1.06
N ASN A 106 8.48 5.57 2.38
CA ASN A 106 9.51 5.07 3.29
C ASN A 106 8.87 4.62 4.61
N VAL A 107 9.65 3.87 5.40
CA VAL A 107 9.15 3.28 6.64
C VAL A 107 8.79 4.33 7.70
N ALA A 108 9.49 5.44 7.75
CA ALA A 108 9.20 6.48 8.75
C ALA A 108 7.80 7.08 8.54
N THR A 109 7.44 7.40 7.30
CA THR A 109 6.10 7.87 6.98
C THR A 109 5.06 6.78 7.25
N ALA A 110 5.36 5.53 6.88
CA ALA A 110 4.46 4.40 7.11
C ALA A 110 4.17 4.20 8.59
N GLU A 111 5.16 4.37 9.47
CA GLU A 111 4.98 4.26 10.93
C GLU A 111 3.94 5.27 11.44
N VAL A 112 4.00 6.50 10.96
CA VAL A 112 3.04 7.54 11.34
C VAL A 112 1.65 7.21 10.80
N LEU A 113 1.56 6.79 9.54
CA LEU A 113 0.27 6.50 8.90
C LEU A 113 -0.41 5.27 9.49
N ILE A 114 0.34 4.23 9.85
CA ILE A 114 -0.25 3.03 10.45
C ILE A 114 -0.84 3.33 11.84
N GLN A 115 -0.22 4.21 12.60
CA GLN A 115 -0.77 4.65 13.89
C GLN A 115 -2.04 5.48 13.69
N GLY A 116 -2.06 6.34 12.67
CA GLY A 116 -3.26 7.09 12.30
C GLY A 116 -4.40 6.17 11.89
N LEU A 117 -4.11 5.13 11.12
CA LEU A 117 -5.09 4.12 10.73
C LEU A 117 -5.69 3.44 11.97
N ARG A 118 -4.86 3.04 12.91
CA ARG A 118 -5.28 2.39 14.17
C ARG A 118 -6.21 3.29 14.99
N ARG A 119 -5.94 4.60 15.03
CA ARG A 119 -6.75 5.56 15.78
C ARG A 119 -8.05 5.94 15.07
N GLY A 120 -8.25 5.53 13.81
CA GLY A 120 -9.41 5.93 13.03
C GLY A 120 -9.26 7.29 12.34
N ASP A 121 -8.04 7.80 12.18
CA ASP A 121 -7.79 9.10 11.56
C ASP A 121 -8.20 9.14 10.07
N LEU A 122 -8.38 7.99 9.43
CA LEU A 122 -8.82 7.89 8.04
C LEU A 122 -10.32 7.62 7.88
N ASP A 123 -11.07 7.49 8.96
CA ASP A 123 -12.49 7.12 8.91
C ASP A 123 -13.34 8.17 8.17
N TRP A 124 -12.89 9.44 8.13
CA TRP A 124 -13.56 10.49 7.37
C TRP A 124 -13.69 10.18 5.88
N ARG A 125 -12.79 9.34 5.34
CA ARG A 125 -12.81 8.96 3.93
C ARG A 125 -14.11 8.25 3.56
N ASP A 126 -14.62 7.40 4.43
CA ASP A 126 -15.88 6.70 4.18
C ASP A 126 -17.09 7.65 4.22
N ILE A 127 -16.97 8.77 4.93
CA ILE A 127 -18.04 9.78 5.02
C ILE A 127 -18.04 10.68 3.76
N VAL A 128 -16.84 11.20 3.40
CA VAL A 128 -16.70 12.16 2.29
C VAL A 128 -16.70 11.47 0.94
N ASN A 129 -16.22 10.24 0.87
CA ASN A 129 -16.04 9.50 -0.36
C ASN A 129 -16.42 8.02 -0.15
N PRO A 130 -17.73 7.73 0.04
CA PRO A 130 -18.17 6.37 0.33
C PRO A 130 -17.87 5.43 -0.82
N LYS A 131 -17.40 4.23 -0.48
CA LYS A 131 -17.10 3.21 -1.47
C LYS A 131 -18.40 2.64 -2.06
N LYS A 132 -18.33 2.29 -3.33
CA LYS A 132 -19.41 1.57 -3.99
C LYS A 132 -19.45 0.13 -3.49
N LYS A 133 -20.64 -0.34 -3.21
CA LYS A 133 -20.83 -1.74 -2.83
C LYS A 133 -21.02 -2.60 -4.09
#